data_c08c582dfab365271af6181e6afca6ea
#
_entry.id   c08c582dfab365271af6181e6afca6ea
#
_cell.length_a   1.000
_cell.length_b   1.000
_cell.length_c   1.000
_cell.angle_alpha   90.00
_cell.angle_beta   90.00
_cell.angle_gamma   90.00
#
_symmetry.space_group_name_H-M   'P 1'
#
loop_
_entity.id
_entity.type
_entity.pdbx_description
1 polymer ?
#
loop_
_entity_poly.entity_id
_entity_poly.type
_entity_poly.pdbx_seq_one_letter_code
_entity_poly.pdbx_strand_id
1 'polypeptide(L)'
;MDRQISVPIKKEDALSLRAGDYVTLTGTIYTARDAAHKRMQEALDAGESLPIEMQGNVIYYMGPSPAREGRPIGSAGPTTASRMDNYAPKLLDLGLGAMIGKGKRSQAVIDAIVRNGSVYFAAIGGAGALLSQRIKKSEVVAYDDLGTEAIRKLEVEDFPVVVVIDSQGNNLYETAIKEYQK
;
A
#
# COMPACT_ATOMS: atom_id res chain seq x y z
N MET A 1 -6.10 13.68 15.56
CA MET A 1 -4.79 14.33 15.41
C MET A 1 -3.94 13.51 14.47
N ASP A 2 -3.38 14.16 13.46
CA ASP A 2 -2.61 13.48 12.45
C ASP A 2 -1.23 13.11 12.98
N ARG A 3 -0.79 11.89 12.65
CA ARG A 3 0.56 11.44 12.97
C ARG A 3 1.39 11.40 11.70
N GLN A 4 2.65 11.77 11.80
CA GLN A 4 3.60 11.58 10.71
C GLN A 4 4.38 10.30 10.96
N ILE A 5 4.38 9.41 9.97
CA ILE A 5 5.05 8.12 10.04
C ILE A 5 6.13 8.07 8.95
N SER A 6 7.32 7.68 9.33
CA SER A 6 8.40 7.45 8.37
C SER A 6 8.24 6.08 7.72
N VAL A 7 8.48 5.99 6.42
CA VAL A 7 8.44 4.74 5.69
C VAL A 7 9.78 4.48 5.00
N PRO A 8 10.29 3.25 4.98
CA PRO A 8 9.66 1.99 5.44
C PRO A 8 9.16 2.09 6.88
N ILE A 9 8.04 1.42 7.16
CA ILE A 9 7.39 1.54 8.46
C ILE A 9 8.06 0.64 9.50
N LYS A 10 8.25 1.18 10.71
CA LYS A 10 8.78 0.40 11.83
C LYS A 10 7.67 -0.44 12.45
N LYS A 11 8.01 -1.62 12.95
CA LYS A 11 7.04 -2.52 13.59
C LYS A 11 6.30 -1.83 14.74
N GLU A 12 7.00 -1.07 15.56
CA GLU A 12 6.40 -0.35 16.69
C GLU A 12 5.36 0.68 16.22
N ASP A 13 5.62 1.35 15.08
CA ASP A 13 4.68 2.31 14.51
C ASP A 13 3.44 1.58 13.99
N ALA A 14 3.64 0.50 13.24
CA ALA A 14 2.52 -0.30 12.70
C ALA A 14 1.62 -0.81 13.83
N LEU A 15 2.23 -1.33 14.91
CA LEU A 15 1.48 -1.88 16.04
C LEU A 15 0.71 -0.81 16.82
N SER A 16 1.15 0.44 16.78
CA SER A 16 0.52 1.55 17.50
C SER A 16 -0.69 2.15 16.79
N LEU A 17 -0.86 1.88 15.50
CA LEU A 17 -1.94 2.46 14.71
C LEU A 17 -3.25 1.71 14.92
N ARG A 18 -4.35 2.46 14.86
CA ARG A 18 -5.70 1.91 15.02
C ARG A 18 -6.60 2.33 13.87
N ALA A 19 -7.57 1.49 13.52
CA ALA A 19 -8.52 1.77 12.44
C ALA A 19 -9.19 3.13 12.68
N GLY A 20 -9.18 3.97 11.65
CA GLY A 20 -9.70 5.32 11.71
C GLY A 20 -8.64 6.39 11.96
N ASP A 21 -7.41 6.02 12.30
CA ASP A 21 -6.34 6.99 12.50
C ASP A 21 -5.95 7.65 11.17
N TYR A 22 -5.80 8.98 11.20
CA TYR A 22 -5.27 9.73 10.08
C TYR A 22 -3.76 9.88 10.23
N VAL A 23 -3.03 9.57 9.15
CA VAL A 23 -1.57 9.49 9.17
C VAL A 23 -1.02 10.12 7.90
N THR A 24 0.13 10.77 7.98
CA THR A 24 0.89 11.16 6.80
C THR A 24 2.16 10.32 6.73
N LEU A 25 2.50 9.87 5.52
CA LEU A 25 3.67 9.03 5.29
C LEU A 25 4.74 9.85 4.59
N THR A 26 5.97 9.76 5.09
CA THR A 26 7.13 10.42 4.47
C THR A 26 8.26 9.41 4.35
N GLY A 27 8.84 9.31 3.16
CA GLY A 27 9.94 8.40 2.87
C GLY A 27 9.71 7.64 1.58
N THR A 28 10.05 6.37 1.57
CA THR A 28 10.01 5.52 0.37
C THR A 28 8.85 4.53 0.43
N ILE A 29 8.06 4.48 -0.67
CA ILE A 29 7.06 3.43 -0.88
C ILE A 29 7.25 2.87 -2.28
N TYR A 30 6.64 1.72 -2.56
CA TYR A 30 6.71 1.08 -3.87
C TYR A 30 5.32 0.91 -4.44
N THR A 31 5.20 0.93 -5.77
CA THR A 31 3.93 0.63 -6.44
C THR A 31 3.95 -0.79 -6.96
N ALA A 32 2.84 -1.50 -6.85
CA ALA A 32 2.65 -2.78 -7.50
C ALA A 32 1.16 -3.06 -7.62
N ARG A 33 0.72 -3.44 -8.82
CA ARG A 33 -0.65 -3.85 -9.11
C ARG A 33 -0.69 -5.31 -9.55
N ASP A 34 -1.74 -5.69 -10.25
CA ASP A 34 -2.06 -7.07 -10.63
C ASP A 34 -0.88 -7.77 -11.32
N ALA A 35 -0.34 -7.18 -12.37
CA ALA A 35 0.70 -7.82 -13.18
C ALA A 35 2.01 -7.99 -12.39
N ALA A 36 2.40 -6.99 -11.60
CA ALA A 36 3.59 -7.07 -10.77
C ALA A 36 3.42 -8.10 -9.65
N HIS A 37 2.24 -8.14 -9.02
CA HIS A 37 1.95 -9.15 -7.99
C HIS A 37 2.01 -10.56 -8.56
N LYS A 38 1.42 -10.76 -9.73
CA LYS A 38 1.46 -12.08 -10.40
C LYS A 38 2.90 -12.50 -10.67
N ARG A 39 3.71 -11.59 -11.18
CA ARG A 39 5.12 -11.89 -11.49
C ARG A 39 5.93 -12.16 -10.22
N MET A 40 5.68 -11.43 -9.14
CA MET A 40 6.32 -11.72 -7.85
C MET A 40 5.93 -13.10 -7.34
N GLN A 41 4.67 -13.49 -7.48
CA GLN A 41 4.23 -14.84 -7.08
C GLN A 41 4.90 -15.92 -7.92
N GLU A 42 5.02 -15.71 -9.22
CA GLU A 42 5.72 -16.63 -10.12
C GLU A 42 7.19 -16.79 -9.72
N ALA A 43 7.84 -15.68 -9.33
CA ALA A 43 9.22 -15.72 -8.86
C ALA A 43 9.35 -16.53 -7.57
N LEU A 44 8.45 -16.32 -6.61
CA LEU A 44 8.44 -17.08 -5.37
C LEU A 44 8.20 -18.58 -5.63
N ASP A 45 7.28 -18.92 -6.52
CA ASP A 45 6.98 -20.31 -6.88
C ASP A 45 8.18 -20.99 -7.54
N ALA A 46 9.00 -20.24 -8.25
CA ALA A 46 10.22 -20.72 -8.89
C ALA A 46 11.44 -20.72 -7.94
N GLY A 47 11.27 -20.31 -6.70
CA GLY A 47 12.36 -20.24 -5.73
C GLY A 47 13.31 -19.07 -5.96
N GLU A 48 12.88 -18.06 -6.72
CA GLU A 48 13.68 -16.88 -7.01
C GLU A 48 13.47 -15.80 -5.96
N SER A 49 14.44 -14.88 -5.85
CA SER A 49 14.32 -13.71 -4.98
C SER A 49 13.36 -12.68 -5.59
N LEU A 50 12.70 -11.91 -4.72
CA LEU A 50 11.87 -10.81 -5.17
C LEU A 50 12.74 -9.62 -5.61
N PRO A 51 12.24 -8.78 -6.53
CA PRO A 51 13.00 -7.63 -7.03
C PRO A 51 13.14 -6.50 -6.02
N ILE A 52 12.30 -6.48 -4.98
CA ILE A 52 12.37 -5.52 -3.88
C ILE A 52 12.25 -6.26 -2.56
N GLU A 53 12.81 -5.68 -1.51
CA GLU A 53 12.66 -6.25 -0.17
C GLU A 53 11.26 -5.98 0.37
N MET A 54 10.74 -6.93 1.16
CA MET A 54 9.42 -6.77 1.77
C MET A 54 9.50 -6.16 3.17
N GLN A 55 10.56 -6.46 3.92
CA GLN A 55 10.66 -6.10 5.34
C GLN A 55 10.42 -4.61 5.59
N GLY A 56 9.29 -4.29 6.22
CA GLY A 56 8.92 -2.92 6.58
C GLY A 56 8.48 -2.03 5.43
N ASN A 57 8.57 -2.50 4.21
CA ASN A 57 8.21 -1.69 3.05
C ASN A 57 6.70 -1.56 2.89
N VAL A 58 6.28 -0.56 2.13
CA VAL A 58 4.88 -0.25 1.86
C VAL A 58 4.63 -0.39 0.38
N ILE A 59 3.59 -1.13 0.01
CA ILE A 59 3.16 -1.25 -1.39
C ILE A 59 1.89 -0.45 -1.59
N TYR A 60 1.93 0.47 -2.55
CA TYR A 60 0.79 1.26 -2.98
C TYR A 60 0.20 0.62 -4.25
N TYR A 61 -1.07 0.24 -4.19
CA TYR A 61 -1.79 -0.37 -5.31
C TYR A 61 -2.18 0.73 -6.30
N MET A 62 -1.22 1.15 -7.10
CA MET A 62 -1.37 2.26 -8.02
C MET A 62 -0.80 1.90 -9.38
N GLY A 63 -1.51 2.28 -10.45
CA GLY A 63 -0.98 2.31 -11.80
C GLY A 63 -0.99 3.75 -12.26
N PRO A 64 0.16 4.43 -12.27
CA PRO A 64 0.20 5.86 -12.58
C PRO A 64 -0.13 6.10 -14.04
N SER A 65 -0.79 7.24 -14.32
CA SER A 65 -0.89 7.73 -15.68
C SER A 65 0.45 8.37 -16.08
N PRO A 66 0.71 8.57 -17.39
CA PRO A 66 1.95 9.17 -17.84
C PRO A 66 2.23 10.50 -17.15
N ALA A 67 3.50 10.75 -16.87
CA ALA A 67 3.92 11.99 -16.21
C ALA A 67 3.69 13.19 -17.12
N ARG A 68 3.26 14.30 -16.51
CA ARG A 68 3.19 15.58 -17.17
C ARG A 68 4.52 16.30 -16.98
N GLU A 69 4.79 17.27 -17.85
CA GLU A 69 5.99 18.08 -17.75
C GLU A 69 6.12 18.69 -16.35
N GLY A 70 7.30 18.55 -15.77
CA GLY A 70 7.61 19.06 -14.44
C GLY A 70 7.09 18.23 -13.27
N ARG A 71 6.49 17.07 -13.53
CA ARG A 71 5.96 16.18 -12.48
C ARG A 71 6.52 14.77 -12.60
N PRO A 72 6.81 14.10 -11.48
CA PRO A 72 7.35 12.73 -11.51
C PRO A 72 6.33 11.69 -11.99
N ILE A 73 5.04 11.93 -11.80
CA ILE A 73 3.96 11.07 -12.32
C ILE A 73 2.73 11.93 -12.62
N GLY A 74 1.80 11.39 -13.41
CA GLY A 74 0.55 12.07 -13.74
C GLY A 74 -0.46 11.96 -12.60
N SER A 75 -1.33 10.95 -12.65
CA SER A 75 -2.31 10.68 -11.59
C SER A 75 -1.82 9.53 -10.71
N ALA A 76 -2.07 9.61 -9.41
CA ALA A 76 -1.60 8.65 -8.42
C ALA A 76 -2.73 8.01 -7.61
N GLY A 77 -3.92 7.84 -8.22
CA GLY A 77 -5.08 7.26 -7.55
C GLY A 77 -4.94 5.77 -7.26
N PRO A 78 -5.48 5.29 -6.13
CA PRO A 78 -5.40 3.88 -5.78
C PRO A 78 -6.34 3.01 -6.62
N THR A 79 -5.93 1.75 -6.81
CA THR A 79 -6.74 0.71 -7.45
C THR A 79 -7.45 -0.13 -6.37
N THR A 80 -8.50 -0.85 -6.76
CA THR A 80 -9.24 -1.75 -5.88
C THR A 80 -8.30 -2.82 -5.30
N ALA A 81 -8.23 -2.85 -3.98
CA ALA A 81 -7.27 -3.70 -3.27
C ALA A 81 -7.60 -5.20 -3.34
N SER A 82 -8.88 -5.57 -3.42
CA SER A 82 -9.29 -6.98 -3.44
C SER A 82 -8.68 -7.78 -4.60
N ARG A 83 -8.26 -7.11 -5.66
CA ARG A 83 -7.58 -7.76 -6.79
C ARG A 83 -6.22 -8.35 -6.39
N MET A 84 -5.62 -7.86 -5.31
CA MET A 84 -4.34 -8.33 -4.80
C MET A 84 -4.46 -9.34 -3.66
N ASP A 85 -5.69 -9.70 -3.25
CA ASP A 85 -5.91 -10.51 -2.05
C ASP A 85 -5.35 -11.93 -2.16
N ASN A 86 -5.18 -12.47 -3.36
CA ASN A 86 -4.57 -13.78 -3.54
C ASN A 86 -3.05 -13.76 -3.31
N TYR A 87 -2.44 -12.59 -3.35
CA TYR A 87 -0.98 -12.43 -3.25
C TYR A 87 -0.53 -11.83 -1.93
N ALA A 88 -1.34 -10.93 -1.37
CA ALA A 88 -0.95 -10.12 -0.22
C ALA A 88 -0.54 -10.93 1.02
N PRO A 89 -1.25 -12.03 1.42
CA PRO A 89 -0.86 -12.77 2.61
C PRO A 89 0.58 -13.25 2.58
N LYS A 90 1.03 -13.75 1.44
CA LYS A 90 2.40 -14.25 1.32
C LYS A 90 3.43 -13.13 1.43
N LEU A 91 3.15 -11.98 0.83
CA LEU A 91 4.04 -10.81 0.93
C LEU A 91 4.10 -10.30 2.37
N LEU A 92 2.97 -10.31 3.08
CA LEU A 92 2.92 -9.94 4.49
C LEU A 92 3.76 -10.90 5.33
N ASP A 93 3.68 -12.21 5.05
CA ASP A 93 4.50 -13.20 5.74
C ASP A 93 5.99 -13.04 5.46
N LEU A 94 6.35 -12.40 4.35
CA LEU A 94 7.73 -12.08 4.02
C LEU A 94 8.22 -10.77 4.66
N GLY A 95 7.35 -10.08 5.39
CA GLY A 95 7.72 -8.89 6.13
C GLY A 95 7.15 -7.58 5.61
N LEU A 96 6.27 -7.62 4.59
CA LEU A 96 5.65 -6.39 4.09
C LEU A 96 5.00 -5.63 5.24
N GLY A 97 5.35 -4.34 5.38
CA GLY A 97 4.94 -3.55 6.53
C GLY A 97 3.53 -2.97 6.40
N ALA A 98 3.13 -2.58 5.20
CA ALA A 98 1.81 -1.99 4.99
C ALA A 98 1.43 -2.01 3.51
N MET A 99 0.14 -1.78 3.26
CA MET A 99 -0.43 -1.68 1.92
C MET A 99 -1.31 -0.44 1.86
N ILE A 100 -1.36 0.21 0.69
CA ILE A 100 -2.25 1.33 0.44
C ILE A 100 -3.12 1.00 -0.78
N GLY A 101 -4.42 1.08 -0.64
CA GLY A 101 -5.35 0.79 -1.72
C GLY A 101 -6.73 1.38 -1.44
N LYS A 102 -7.76 0.79 -2.03
CA LYS A 102 -9.15 1.14 -1.72
C LYS A 102 -10.02 -0.12 -1.71
N GLY A 103 -11.06 -0.09 -0.89
CA GLY A 103 -12.05 -1.16 -0.83
C GLY A 103 -11.71 -2.22 0.22
N LYS A 104 -12.59 -3.20 0.28
CA LYS A 104 -12.50 -4.27 1.29
C LYS A 104 -11.41 -5.27 0.97
N ARG A 105 -10.98 -6.01 2.00
CA ARG A 105 -10.03 -7.10 1.87
C ARG A 105 -10.67 -8.42 2.29
N SER A 106 -10.13 -9.53 1.79
CA SER A 106 -10.56 -10.86 2.19
C SER A 106 -10.15 -11.16 3.63
N GLN A 107 -10.80 -12.14 4.25
CA GLN A 107 -10.44 -12.57 5.59
C GLN A 107 -9.00 -13.07 5.66
N ALA A 108 -8.51 -13.75 4.61
CA ALA A 108 -7.13 -14.22 4.57
C ALA A 108 -6.11 -13.07 4.68
N VAL A 109 -6.41 -11.92 4.05
CA VAL A 109 -5.56 -10.73 4.16
C VAL A 109 -5.62 -10.16 5.57
N ILE A 110 -6.82 -10.07 6.16
CA ILE A 110 -6.98 -9.56 7.52
C ILE A 110 -6.20 -10.44 8.51
N ASP A 111 -6.31 -11.75 8.38
CA ASP A 111 -5.59 -12.71 9.23
C ASP A 111 -4.08 -12.51 9.10
N ALA A 112 -3.58 -12.30 7.88
CA ALA A 112 -2.16 -12.06 7.65
C ALA A 112 -1.69 -10.73 8.23
N ILE A 113 -2.52 -9.70 8.18
CA ILE A 113 -2.23 -8.40 8.81
C ILE A 113 -2.04 -8.58 10.31
N VAL A 114 -2.97 -9.29 10.96
CA VAL A 114 -2.89 -9.55 12.40
C VAL A 114 -1.68 -10.41 12.75
N ARG A 115 -1.48 -11.49 12.00
CA ARG A 115 -0.36 -12.41 12.22
C ARG A 115 0.99 -11.72 12.13
N ASN A 116 1.12 -10.74 11.24
CA ASN A 116 2.38 -10.09 10.96
C ASN A 116 2.51 -8.70 11.58
N GLY A 117 1.48 -8.20 12.24
CA GLY A 117 1.50 -6.86 12.83
C GLY A 117 1.61 -5.75 11.79
N SER A 118 0.93 -5.91 10.68
CA SER A 118 0.95 -4.98 9.55
C SER A 118 -0.26 -4.05 9.57
N VAL A 119 -0.42 -3.22 8.53
CA VAL A 119 -1.51 -2.24 8.44
C VAL A 119 -1.97 -2.12 7.00
N TYR A 120 -3.26 -1.90 6.80
CA TYR A 120 -3.81 -1.55 5.51
C TYR A 120 -4.37 -0.13 5.57
N PHE A 121 -3.87 0.72 4.66
CA PHE A 121 -4.27 2.12 4.55
C PHE A 121 -5.13 2.36 3.31
N ALA A 122 -5.96 3.40 3.39
CA ALA A 122 -6.58 4.01 2.21
C ALA A 122 -5.99 5.41 2.02
N ALA A 123 -5.73 5.79 0.78
CA ALA A 123 -5.26 7.14 0.48
C ALA A 123 -6.40 8.15 0.64
N ILE A 124 -6.08 9.31 1.20
CA ILE A 124 -7.04 10.39 1.41
C ILE A 124 -6.82 11.46 0.35
N GLY A 125 -7.89 12.13 -0.05
CA GLY A 125 -7.82 13.23 -1.01
C GLY A 125 -8.53 12.94 -2.32
N GLY A 126 -9.01 11.72 -2.51
CA GLY A 126 -9.93 11.31 -3.58
C GLY A 126 -9.39 11.40 -5.00
N ALA A 127 -8.87 12.53 -5.41
CA ALA A 127 -8.36 12.73 -6.76
C ALA A 127 -6.88 12.35 -6.83
N GLY A 128 -6.53 11.45 -7.76
CA GLY A 128 -5.16 11.02 -7.95
C GLY A 128 -4.20 12.17 -8.28
N ALA A 129 -4.71 13.27 -8.87
CA ALA A 129 -3.92 14.45 -9.15
C ALA A 129 -3.43 15.15 -7.87
N LEU A 130 -4.26 15.17 -6.81
CA LEU A 130 -3.85 15.74 -5.52
C LEU A 130 -2.80 14.85 -4.84
N LEU A 131 -3.00 13.53 -4.89
CA LEU A 131 -2.06 12.59 -4.30
C LEU A 131 -0.70 12.65 -5.00
N SER A 132 -0.69 12.87 -6.32
CA SER A 132 0.56 12.96 -7.09
C SER A 132 1.45 14.10 -6.63
N GLN A 133 0.87 15.17 -6.05
CA GLN A 133 1.64 16.31 -5.54
C GLN A 133 2.49 15.92 -4.33
N ARG A 134 2.14 14.84 -3.63
CA ARG A 134 2.88 14.35 -2.48
C ARG A 134 4.00 13.39 -2.86
N ILE A 135 4.10 13.06 -4.15
CA ILE A 135 5.14 12.18 -4.68
C ILE A 135 6.24 13.07 -5.29
N LYS A 136 7.41 13.07 -4.68
CA LYS A 136 8.51 13.98 -5.05
C LYS A 136 9.44 13.36 -6.08
N LYS A 137 9.56 12.04 -6.12
CA LYS A 137 10.35 11.30 -7.10
C LYS A 137 9.66 10.00 -7.44
N SER A 138 9.85 9.53 -8.67
CA SER A 138 9.35 8.25 -9.14
C SER A 138 10.38 7.66 -10.08
N GLU A 139 10.78 6.41 -9.85
CA GLU A 139 11.65 5.69 -10.77
C GLU A 139 11.21 4.23 -10.88
N VAL A 140 11.31 3.67 -12.08
CA VAL A 140 11.05 2.25 -12.29
C VAL A 140 12.24 1.47 -11.75
N VAL A 141 11.98 0.52 -10.84
CA VAL A 141 13.02 -0.29 -10.21
C VAL A 141 12.94 -1.76 -10.61
N ALA A 142 11.80 -2.22 -11.12
CA ALA A 142 11.63 -3.61 -11.56
C ALA A 142 10.48 -3.74 -12.55
N TYR A 143 10.53 -4.79 -13.36
CA TYR A 143 9.47 -5.16 -14.29
C TYR A 143 9.06 -4.04 -15.26
N ASP A 144 10.04 -3.33 -15.81
CA ASP A 144 9.79 -2.18 -16.66
C ASP A 144 9.03 -2.55 -17.95
N ASP A 145 9.10 -3.81 -18.37
CA ASP A 145 8.32 -4.33 -19.49
C ASP A 145 6.81 -4.31 -19.25
N LEU A 146 6.38 -4.18 -17.99
CA LEU A 146 4.97 -4.08 -17.63
C LEU A 146 4.39 -2.66 -17.83
N GLY A 147 5.21 -1.69 -18.24
CA GLY A 147 4.73 -0.33 -18.51
C GLY A 147 4.21 0.34 -17.24
N THR A 148 2.94 0.77 -17.26
CA THR A 148 2.34 1.45 -16.10
C THR A 148 2.20 0.54 -14.89
N GLU A 149 2.30 -0.78 -15.05
CA GLU A 149 2.26 -1.73 -13.93
C GLU A 149 3.65 -2.19 -13.47
N ALA A 150 4.71 -1.56 -13.97
CA ALA A 150 6.06 -1.79 -13.44
C ALA A 150 6.11 -1.39 -11.97
N ILE A 151 7.04 -2.02 -11.22
CA ILE A 151 7.28 -1.61 -9.83
C ILE A 151 8.08 -0.31 -9.87
N ARG A 152 7.53 0.71 -9.23
CA ARG A 152 8.17 2.03 -9.09
C ARG A 152 8.53 2.27 -7.63
N LYS A 153 9.67 2.91 -7.43
CA LYS A 153 10.08 3.44 -6.14
C LYS A 153 9.64 4.89 -6.08
N LEU A 154 8.83 5.23 -5.08
CA LEU A 154 8.33 6.59 -4.91
C LEU A 154 8.92 7.20 -3.65
N GLU A 155 9.42 8.42 -3.77
CA GLU A 155 9.72 9.25 -2.60
C GLU A 155 8.51 10.13 -2.33
N VAL A 156 7.92 9.99 -1.14
CA VAL A 156 6.72 10.72 -0.76
C VAL A 156 6.99 11.62 0.43
N GLU A 157 6.21 12.71 0.50
CA GLU A 157 6.28 13.66 1.61
C GLU A 157 4.86 14.02 2.03
N ASP A 158 4.56 13.78 3.31
CA ASP A 158 3.24 14.03 3.88
C ASP A 158 2.10 13.41 3.07
N PHE A 159 2.29 12.19 2.61
CA PHE A 159 1.29 11.45 1.83
C PHE A 159 0.13 11.03 2.76
N PRO A 160 -1.09 11.58 2.56
CA PRO A 160 -2.16 11.40 3.53
C PRO A 160 -2.88 10.06 3.36
N VAL A 161 -3.02 9.33 4.46
CA VAL A 161 -3.71 8.04 4.48
C VAL A 161 -4.55 7.92 5.75
N VAL A 162 -5.53 7.01 5.72
CA VAL A 162 -6.30 6.60 6.89
C VAL A 162 -6.11 5.11 7.12
N VAL A 163 -6.00 4.69 8.37
CA VAL A 163 -5.91 3.27 8.71
C VAL A 163 -7.27 2.62 8.51
N VAL A 164 -7.37 1.64 7.64
CA VAL A 164 -8.59 0.88 7.37
C VAL A 164 -8.62 -0.40 8.21
N ILE A 165 -7.51 -1.15 8.20
CA ILE A 165 -7.39 -2.37 9.00
C ILE A 165 -6.09 -2.25 9.81
N ASP A 166 -6.22 -2.36 11.12
CA ASP A 166 -5.06 -2.27 12.01
C ASP A 166 -4.50 -3.65 12.38
N SER A 167 -3.39 -3.66 13.10
CA SER A 167 -2.69 -4.89 13.49
C SER A 167 -3.49 -5.78 14.44
N GLN A 168 -4.57 -5.29 15.00
CA GLN A 168 -5.46 -6.06 15.86
C GLN A 168 -6.67 -6.63 15.12
N GLY A 169 -6.78 -6.34 13.81
CA GLY A 169 -7.88 -6.83 13.00
C GLY A 169 -9.11 -5.93 13.01
N ASN A 170 -9.05 -4.77 13.66
CA ASN A 170 -10.13 -3.80 13.58
C ASN A 170 -10.24 -3.31 12.14
N ASN A 171 -11.47 -3.28 11.63
CA ASN A 171 -11.74 -2.98 10.22
C ASN A 171 -12.75 -1.86 10.13
N LEU A 172 -12.35 -0.74 9.57
CA LEU A 172 -13.18 0.46 9.47
C LEU A 172 -14.47 0.21 8.70
N TYR A 173 -14.44 -0.65 7.69
CA TYR A 173 -15.65 -1.00 6.93
C TYR A 173 -16.67 -1.71 7.79
N GLU A 174 -16.26 -2.61 8.67
CA GLU A 174 -17.16 -3.31 9.59
C GLU A 174 -17.73 -2.39 10.65
N THR A 175 -16.89 -1.50 11.19
CA THR A 175 -17.32 -0.52 12.19
C THR A 175 -18.37 0.42 11.60
N ALA A 176 -18.15 0.92 10.38
CA ALA A 176 -19.08 1.80 9.70
C ALA A 176 -20.43 1.12 9.48
N ILE A 177 -20.44 -0.16 9.07
CA ILE A 177 -21.66 -0.93 8.86
C ILE A 177 -22.43 -1.08 10.17
N LYS A 178 -21.74 -1.40 11.27
CA LYS A 178 -22.38 -1.54 12.58
C LYS A 178 -23.00 -0.25 13.06
N GLU A 179 -22.38 0.89 12.82
CA GLU A 179 -22.92 2.19 13.18
C GLU A 179 -24.21 2.50 12.43
N TYR A 180 -24.28 2.13 11.15
CA TYR A 180 -25.47 2.34 10.35
C TYR A 180 -26.65 1.43 10.74
N GLN A 181 -26.40 0.32 11.40
CA GLN A 181 -27.41 -0.65 11.80
C GLN A 181 -28.04 -0.37 13.18
N LYS A 182 -27.56 0.64 13.87
CA LYS A 182 -28.08 1.02 15.18
C LYS A 182 -29.33 1.88 15.07
#